data_b81ca4b2c32af812a479f1b5ee1339ba
#
_entry.id   b81ca4b2c32af812a479f1b5ee1339ba
#
_cell.length_a   1.000
_cell.length_b   1.000
_cell.length_c   1.000
_cell.angle_alpha   90.00
_cell.angle_beta   90.00
_cell.angle_gamma   90.00
#
_symmetry.space_group_name_H-M   'P 1'
#
loop_
_entity.id
_entity.type
_entity.pdbx_description
1 polymer ?
#
loop_
_entity_poly.entity_id
_entity_poly.type
_entity_poly.pdbx_seq_one_letter_code
_entity_poly.pdbx_strand_id
1 'polypeptide(L)'
;MVDVGAKAETHRVAVACGRIVMQPATLRKIIEGTAAKGDVLGIARIAAIQGSKRTSDLIPLCHPVGLTRVAVEFEVIEEESAVSCIGRTGVEMEALTAASVGLLTIYDMCKAIDRGMCIETIRLVEKKGGKSGHWLAPESPGKDAVNKP
;
A
#
# COMPACT_ATOMS: atom_id res chain seq x y z
N MET A 1 -5.76 13.93 -19.84
CA MET A 1 -4.83 12.78 -19.93
C MET A 1 -3.70 13.14 -20.90
N VAL A 2 -2.48 12.71 -20.58
CA VAL A 2 -1.33 12.95 -21.48
C VAL A 2 -1.24 11.78 -22.47
N ASP A 3 -0.93 12.08 -23.76
CA ASP A 3 -0.74 11.04 -24.76
C ASP A 3 0.47 10.17 -24.43
N VAL A 4 0.27 8.86 -24.42
CA VAL A 4 1.30 7.84 -24.14
C VAL A 4 1.52 6.88 -25.32
N GLY A 5 0.85 7.12 -26.47
CA GLY A 5 0.87 6.23 -27.62
C GLY A 5 2.26 5.99 -28.23
N ALA A 6 3.17 6.98 -28.10
CA ALA A 6 4.53 6.89 -28.62
C ALA A 6 5.54 6.29 -27.64
N LYS A 7 5.11 5.82 -26.43
CA LYS A 7 6.02 5.22 -25.44
C LYS A 7 6.28 3.76 -25.78
N ALA A 8 7.58 3.41 -25.93
CA ALA A 8 8.00 2.02 -26.08
C ALA A 8 7.57 1.16 -24.88
N GLU A 9 7.20 -0.08 -25.14
CA GLU A 9 6.99 -1.08 -24.10
C GLU A 9 8.30 -1.34 -23.38
N THR A 10 8.34 -1.09 -22.08
CA THR A 10 9.53 -1.31 -21.25
C THR A 10 9.13 -2.07 -20.01
N HIS A 11 9.99 -2.97 -19.55
CA HIS A 11 9.80 -3.63 -18.25
C HIS A 11 9.88 -2.57 -17.15
N ARG A 12 8.81 -2.45 -16.38
CA ARG A 12 8.68 -1.47 -15.30
C ARG A 12 8.35 -2.17 -13.99
N VAL A 13 8.89 -1.64 -12.91
CA VAL A 13 8.57 -2.07 -11.54
C VAL A 13 8.36 -0.82 -10.70
N ALA A 14 7.29 -0.82 -9.92
CA ALA A 14 7.03 0.18 -8.91
C ALA A 14 6.72 -0.51 -7.58
N VAL A 15 7.28 0.02 -6.50
CA VAL A 15 7.06 -0.45 -5.13
C VAL A 15 6.53 0.71 -4.32
N ALA A 16 5.37 0.53 -3.71
CA ALA A 16 4.79 1.47 -2.75
C ALA A 16 4.63 0.80 -1.39
N CYS A 17 4.69 1.58 -0.35
CA CYS A 17 4.40 1.11 1.00
C CYS A 17 3.49 2.08 1.75
N GLY A 18 2.90 1.58 2.80
CA GLY A 18 2.16 2.35 3.79
C GLY A 18 2.04 1.54 5.06
N ARG A 19 1.57 2.14 6.13
CA ARG A 19 1.36 1.44 7.40
C ARG A 19 0.08 1.90 8.08
N ILE A 20 -0.46 1.05 8.92
CA ILE A 20 -1.58 1.36 9.81
C ILE A 20 -1.17 1.07 11.23
N VAL A 21 -1.36 2.04 12.12
CA VAL A 21 -1.11 1.94 13.56
C VAL A 21 -2.43 1.68 14.27
N MET A 22 -2.40 0.84 15.28
CA MET A 22 -3.59 0.39 16.00
C MET A 22 -3.29 0.14 17.47
N GLN A 23 -4.32 -0.16 18.25
CA GLN A 23 -4.13 -0.59 19.62
C GLN A 23 -3.49 -1.99 19.67
N PRO A 24 -2.65 -2.31 20.67
CA PRO A 24 -2.02 -3.63 20.82
C PRO A 24 -3.04 -4.78 20.84
N ALA A 25 -4.21 -4.55 21.45
CA ALA A 25 -5.28 -5.56 21.48
C ALA A 25 -5.86 -5.85 20.08
N THR A 26 -5.93 -4.86 19.21
CA THR A 26 -6.36 -5.02 17.83
C THR A 26 -5.36 -5.82 17.03
N LEU A 27 -4.07 -5.50 17.17
CA LEU A 27 -2.99 -6.22 16.50
C LEU A 27 -2.95 -7.69 16.90
N ARG A 28 -3.12 -7.99 18.20
CA ARG A 28 -3.20 -9.40 18.68
C ARG A 28 -4.31 -10.17 18.00
N LYS A 29 -5.51 -9.59 17.84
CA LYS A 29 -6.62 -10.25 17.13
C LYS A 29 -6.32 -10.54 15.66
N ILE A 30 -5.55 -9.69 15.02
CA ILE A 30 -5.08 -9.91 13.64
C ILE A 30 -4.11 -11.09 13.59
N ILE A 31 -3.12 -11.11 14.50
CA ILE A 31 -2.09 -12.16 14.57
C ILE A 31 -2.73 -13.52 14.91
N GLU A 32 -3.64 -13.55 15.88
CA GLU A 32 -4.32 -14.76 16.33
C GLU A 32 -5.43 -15.24 15.38
N GLY A 33 -5.79 -14.43 14.36
CA GLY A 33 -6.87 -14.76 13.43
C GLY A 33 -8.26 -14.76 14.09
N THR A 34 -8.44 -14.02 15.19
CA THR A 34 -9.68 -13.97 15.97
C THR A 34 -10.55 -12.74 15.67
N ALA A 35 -10.24 -12.00 14.63
CA ALA A 35 -11.06 -10.89 14.17
C ALA A 35 -12.43 -11.40 13.69
N ALA A 36 -13.51 -10.68 14.04
CA ALA A 36 -14.88 -11.12 13.75
C ALA A 36 -15.17 -11.30 12.25
N LYS A 37 -14.48 -10.57 11.37
CA LYS A 37 -14.61 -10.68 9.92
C LYS A 37 -13.67 -11.71 9.28
N GLY A 38 -12.92 -12.49 10.07
CA GLY A 38 -12.05 -13.57 9.59
C GLY A 38 -10.60 -13.14 9.34
N ASP A 39 -9.95 -13.73 8.33
CA ASP A 39 -8.54 -13.49 7.99
C ASP A 39 -8.32 -12.09 7.43
N VAL A 40 -7.91 -11.17 8.31
CA VAL A 40 -7.74 -9.75 7.99
C VAL A 40 -6.69 -9.54 6.91
N LEU A 41 -5.50 -10.12 7.07
CA LEU A 41 -4.39 -9.89 6.14
C LEU A 41 -4.59 -10.60 4.80
N GLY A 42 -5.20 -11.78 4.80
CA GLY A 42 -5.55 -12.51 3.59
C GLY A 42 -6.57 -11.75 2.75
N ILE A 43 -7.65 -11.26 3.37
CA ILE A 43 -8.68 -10.47 2.69
C ILE A 43 -8.11 -9.13 2.22
N ALA A 44 -7.30 -8.45 3.04
CA ALA A 44 -6.65 -7.21 2.66
C ALA A 44 -5.70 -7.38 1.46
N ARG A 45 -5.00 -8.52 1.36
CA ARG A 45 -4.15 -8.85 0.20
C ARG A 45 -4.98 -8.97 -1.08
N ILE A 46 -6.08 -9.70 -1.04
CA ILE A 46 -6.98 -9.83 -2.20
C ILE A 46 -7.54 -8.47 -2.60
N ALA A 47 -8.00 -7.68 -1.63
CA ALA A 47 -8.54 -6.34 -1.87
C ALA A 47 -7.49 -5.40 -2.49
N ALA A 48 -6.25 -5.44 -2.02
CA ALA A 48 -5.14 -4.66 -2.58
C ALA A 48 -4.86 -5.03 -4.04
N ILE A 49 -4.84 -6.32 -4.36
CA ILE A 49 -4.68 -6.81 -5.74
C ILE A 49 -5.85 -6.34 -6.62
N GLN A 50 -7.07 -6.46 -6.14
CA GLN A 50 -8.24 -5.99 -6.87
C GLN A 50 -8.24 -4.47 -7.04
N GLY A 51 -7.87 -3.72 -5.99
CA GLY A 51 -7.76 -2.27 -6.03
C GLY A 51 -6.75 -1.79 -7.08
N SER A 52 -5.59 -2.43 -7.16
CA SER A 52 -4.58 -2.07 -8.17
C SER A 52 -5.10 -2.19 -9.60
N LYS A 53 -5.95 -3.18 -9.87
CA LYS A 53 -6.59 -3.37 -11.20
C LYS A 53 -7.69 -2.35 -11.51
N ARG A 54 -8.12 -1.58 -10.53
CA ARG A 54 -9.16 -0.56 -10.62
C ARG A 54 -8.64 0.87 -10.53
N THR A 55 -7.33 1.05 -10.61
CA THR A 55 -6.69 2.37 -10.44
C THR A 55 -7.26 3.41 -11.39
N SER A 56 -7.42 3.09 -12.67
CA SER A 56 -7.98 4.02 -13.66
C SER A 56 -9.45 4.36 -13.43
N ASP A 57 -10.20 3.51 -12.72
CA ASP A 57 -11.58 3.80 -12.34
C ASP A 57 -11.64 4.80 -11.16
N LEU A 58 -10.60 4.85 -10.35
CA LEU A 58 -10.51 5.68 -9.14
C LEU A 58 -9.80 7.00 -9.36
N ILE A 59 -8.78 7.01 -10.23
CA ILE A 59 -7.92 8.17 -10.49
C ILE A 59 -8.23 8.71 -11.89
N PRO A 60 -8.89 9.87 -12.01
CA PRO A 60 -9.54 10.29 -13.25
C PRO A 60 -8.62 10.43 -14.48
N LEU A 61 -7.35 10.78 -14.25
CA LEU A 61 -6.40 11.01 -15.35
C LEU A 61 -5.38 9.88 -15.54
N CYS A 62 -5.56 8.75 -14.82
CA CYS A 62 -4.78 7.55 -15.02
C CYS A 62 -5.29 6.75 -16.23
N HIS A 63 -4.35 6.31 -17.06
CA HIS A 63 -4.66 5.38 -18.15
C HIS A 63 -4.91 3.97 -17.58
N PRO A 64 -5.83 3.18 -18.17
CA PRO A 64 -5.91 1.77 -17.87
C PRO A 64 -4.63 1.07 -18.36
N VAL A 65 -4.01 0.31 -17.46
CA VAL A 65 -2.75 -0.40 -17.75
C VAL A 65 -2.93 -1.90 -17.51
N GLY A 66 -2.48 -2.71 -18.45
CA GLY A 66 -2.43 -4.16 -18.28
C GLY A 66 -1.34 -4.54 -17.29
N LEU A 67 -1.72 -5.01 -16.10
CA LEU A 67 -0.78 -5.48 -15.08
C LEU A 67 -0.41 -6.94 -15.35
N THR A 68 0.88 -7.21 -15.48
CA THR A 68 1.39 -8.58 -15.65
C THR A 68 1.67 -9.25 -14.31
N ARG A 69 1.93 -8.47 -13.27
CA ARG A 69 2.18 -8.96 -11.91
C ARG A 69 1.78 -7.92 -10.88
N VAL A 70 1.13 -8.41 -9.82
CA VAL A 70 0.88 -7.65 -8.59
C VAL A 70 1.30 -8.53 -7.43
N ALA A 71 2.19 -8.05 -6.57
CA ALA A 71 2.56 -8.69 -5.32
C ALA A 71 2.23 -7.77 -4.15
N VAL A 72 1.59 -8.30 -3.13
CA VAL A 72 1.23 -7.57 -1.91
C VAL A 72 1.70 -8.36 -0.71
N GLU A 73 2.49 -7.73 0.13
CA GLU A 73 3.05 -8.29 1.35
C GLU A 73 2.65 -7.44 2.55
N PHE A 74 2.40 -8.09 3.67
CA PHE A 74 2.17 -7.43 4.95
C PHE A 74 3.25 -7.84 5.94
N GLU A 75 3.73 -6.87 6.68
CA GLU A 75 4.67 -7.06 7.79
C GLU A 75 4.00 -6.56 9.07
N VAL A 76 4.00 -7.41 10.09
CA VAL A 76 3.52 -7.07 11.43
C VAL A 76 4.68 -6.52 12.24
N ILE A 77 4.50 -5.34 12.81
CA ILE A 77 5.50 -4.63 13.60
C ILE A 77 4.94 -4.52 15.02
N GLU A 78 5.22 -5.54 15.84
CA GLU A 78 4.60 -5.68 17.18
C GLU A 78 4.99 -4.54 18.12
N GLU A 79 6.25 -4.11 18.12
CA GLU A 79 6.76 -3.04 18.98
C GLU A 79 6.08 -1.68 18.72
N GLU A 80 5.59 -1.48 17.51
CA GLU A 80 4.91 -0.25 17.10
C GLU A 80 3.39 -0.41 17.02
N SER A 81 2.87 -1.59 17.35
CA SER A 81 1.45 -1.96 17.18
C SER A 81 0.94 -1.58 15.78
N ALA A 82 1.67 -1.99 14.77
CA ALA A 82 1.42 -1.58 13.40
C ALA A 82 1.48 -2.75 12.41
N VAL A 83 0.83 -2.57 11.26
CA VAL A 83 0.97 -3.41 10.06
C VAL A 83 1.45 -2.54 8.92
N SER A 84 2.54 -2.94 8.28
CA SER A 84 3.04 -2.36 7.04
C SER A 84 2.49 -3.13 5.85
N CYS A 85 2.10 -2.42 4.80
CA CYS A 85 1.67 -2.98 3.52
C CYS A 85 2.65 -2.56 2.44
N ILE A 86 3.15 -3.53 1.67
CA ILE A 86 4.07 -3.32 0.55
C ILE A 86 3.38 -3.82 -0.71
N GLY A 87 3.10 -2.92 -1.65
CA GLY A 87 2.55 -3.21 -2.97
C GLY A 87 3.61 -3.08 -4.05
N ARG A 88 3.79 -4.12 -4.87
CA ARG A 88 4.71 -4.13 -6.02
C ARG A 88 3.95 -4.41 -7.29
N THR A 89 4.06 -3.51 -8.27
CA THR A 89 3.41 -3.62 -9.59
C THR A 89 4.36 -3.15 -10.70
N GLY A 90 3.86 -3.02 -11.93
CA GLY A 90 4.60 -2.43 -13.06
C GLY A 90 4.61 -0.90 -13.07
N VAL A 91 3.69 -0.23 -12.38
CA VAL A 91 3.44 1.22 -12.45
C VAL A 91 3.10 1.80 -11.09
N GLU A 92 3.43 3.09 -10.90
CA GLU A 92 3.40 3.78 -9.61
C GLU A 92 2.01 3.85 -8.99
N MET A 93 1.03 4.29 -9.77
CA MET A 93 -0.33 4.53 -9.24
C MET A 93 -1.00 3.24 -8.80
N GLU A 94 -0.79 2.16 -9.53
CA GLU A 94 -1.30 0.84 -9.17
C GLU A 94 -0.66 0.28 -7.90
N ALA A 95 0.63 0.54 -7.69
CA ALA A 95 1.32 0.17 -6.45
C ALA A 95 0.80 0.98 -5.24
N LEU A 96 0.63 2.30 -5.42
CA LEU A 96 0.06 3.18 -4.39
C LEU A 96 -1.40 2.81 -4.07
N THR A 97 -2.20 2.50 -5.08
CA THR A 97 -3.59 2.05 -4.91
C THR A 97 -3.64 0.72 -4.15
N ALA A 98 -2.76 -0.22 -4.50
CA ALA A 98 -2.69 -1.50 -3.79
C ALA A 98 -2.41 -1.30 -2.29
N ALA A 99 -1.39 -0.51 -1.94
CA ALA A 99 -1.07 -0.21 -0.54
C ALA A 99 -2.23 0.48 0.18
N SER A 100 -2.86 1.46 -0.46
CA SER A 100 -3.99 2.20 0.10
C SER A 100 -5.21 1.31 0.37
N VAL A 101 -5.61 0.50 -0.61
CA VAL A 101 -6.78 -0.39 -0.48
C VAL A 101 -6.52 -1.51 0.52
N GLY A 102 -5.30 -2.04 0.58
CA GLY A 102 -4.91 -3.02 1.59
C GLY A 102 -5.08 -2.48 3.01
N LEU A 103 -4.56 -1.28 3.28
CA LEU A 103 -4.68 -0.64 4.60
C LEU A 103 -6.11 -0.23 4.94
N LEU A 104 -6.86 0.30 3.97
CA LEU A 104 -8.29 0.59 4.16
C LEU A 104 -9.11 -0.66 4.49
N THR A 105 -8.75 -1.80 3.93
CA THR A 105 -9.41 -3.07 4.21
C THR A 105 -9.13 -3.54 5.62
N ILE A 106 -7.89 -3.42 6.10
CA ILE A 106 -7.55 -3.69 7.52
C ILE A 106 -8.40 -2.80 8.43
N TYR A 107 -8.50 -1.49 8.13
CA TYR A 107 -9.32 -0.57 8.89
C TYR A 107 -10.79 -1.01 8.91
N ASP A 108 -11.39 -1.29 7.77
CA ASP A 108 -12.80 -1.74 7.70
C ASP A 108 -13.05 -3.01 8.51
N MET A 109 -12.13 -3.96 8.45
CA MET A 109 -12.30 -5.25 9.14
C MET A 109 -12.15 -5.14 10.65
N CYS A 110 -11.41 -4.15 11.16
CA CYS A 110 -11.11 -3.98 12.57
C CYS A 110 -11.81 -2.78 13.23
N LYS A 111 -12.46 -1.89 12.48
CA LYS A 111 -13.06 -0.65 13.01
C LYS A 111 -14.14 -0.86 14.09
N ALA A 112 -14.75 -2.03 14.15
CA ALA A 112 -15.73 -2.34 15.19
C ALA A 112 -15.08 -2.42 16.59
N ILE A 113 -13.80 -2.76 16.66
CA ILE A 113 -13.03 -2.88 17.91
C ILE A 113 -12.05 -1.73 18.11
N ASP A 114 -11.61 -1.07 17.05
CA ASP A 114 -10.65 0.04 17.12
C ASP A 114 -10.90 1.06 16.00
N ARG A 115 -11.68 2.09 16.29
CA ARG A 115 -11.91 3.20 15.35
C ARG A 115 -10.76 4.18 15.28
N GLY A 116 -9.87 4.15 16.26
CA GLY A 116 -8.72 5.07 16.37
C GLY A 116 -7.52 4.66 15.51
N MET A 117 -7.61 3.59 14.73
CA MET A 117 -6.53 3.21 13.83
C MET A 117 -6.17 4.34 12.87
N CYS A 118 -4.88 4.54 12.65
CA CYS A 118 -4.35 5.60 11.79
C CYS A 118 -3.54 5.00 10.64
N ILE A 119 -3.95 5.32 9.41
CA ILE A 119 -3.16 4.99 8.21
C ILE A 119 -2.12 6.09 8.02
N GLU A 120 -0.86 5.69 7.99
CA GLU A 120 0.29 6.59 7.90
C GLU A 120 1.14 6.26 6.66
N THR A 121 1.81 7.27 6.13
CA THR A 121 2.96 7.13 5.23
C THR A 121 2.69 6.26 4.00
N ILE A 122 1.61 6.50 3.27
CA ILE A 122 1.47 5.90 1.94
C ILE A 122 2.38 6.63 0.98
N ARG A 123 3.38 5.93 0.42
CA ARG A 123 4.38 6.52 -0.47
C ARG A 123 4.94 5.54 -1.49
N LEU A 124 5.46 6.07 -2.59
CA LEU A 124 6.31 5.33 -3.50
C LEU A 124 7.69 5.12 -2.87
N VAL A 125 8.24 3.93 -2.97
CA VAL A 125 9.55 3.54 -2.42
C VAL A 125 10.58 3.38 -3.52
N GLU A 126 10.20 2.72 -4.60
CA GLU A 126 11.09 2.42 -5.71
C GLU A 126 10.34 2.45 -7.04
N LYS A 127 11.01 2.91 -8.07
CA LYS A 127 10.56 2.81 -9.44
C LYS A 127 11.72 2.43 -10.34
N LYS A 128 11.52 1.43 -11.19
CA LYS A 128 12.48 0.99 -12.21
C LYS A 128 11.85 1.00 -13.59
N GLY A 129 12.65 1.37 -14.58
CA GLY A 129 12.26 1.37 -16.00
C GLY A 129 11.53 2.63 -16.46
N GLY A 130 11.32 2.74 -17.78
CA GLY A 130 10.82 3.93 -18.43
C GLY A 130 11.87 5.02 -18.59
N LYS A 131 11.47 6.24 -19.02
CA LYS A 131 12.37 7.37 -19.30
C LYS A 131 13.15 7.87 -18.08
N SER A 132 12.60 7.71 -16.86
CA SER A 132 13.21 8.18 -15.62
C SER A 132 14.22 7.21 -15.02
N GLY A 133 14.46 6.05 -15.64
CA GLY A 133 15.43 5.06 -15.16
C GLY A 133 15.06 4.46 -13.80
N HIS A 134 16.06 4.41 -12.89
CA HIS A 134 15.88 3.89 -11.54
C HIS A 134 15.79 5.04 -10.53
N TRP A 135 14.69 5.09 -9.79
CA TRP A 135 14.46 6.04 -8.72
C TRP A 135 14.18 5.30 -7.40
N LEU A 136 14.80 5.77 -6.35
CA LEU A 136 14.57 5.33 -4.98
C LEU A 136 14.11 6.52 -4.15
N ALA A 137 13.12 6.30 -3.29
CA ALA A 137 12.70 7.31 -2.34
C ALA A 137 13.87 7.64 -1.39
N PRO A 138 14.07 8.92 -1.04
CA PRO A 138 14.99 9.26 0.05
C PRO A 138 14.52 8.56 1.33
N GLU A 139 15.49 8.23 2.20
CA GLU A 139 15.15 7.72 3.54
C GLU A 139 14.15 8.68 4.19
N SER A 140 13.12 8.13 4.84
CA SER A 140 12.18 8.96 5.59
C SER A 140 12.99 9.75 6.61
N PRO A 141 12.78 11.07 6.75
CA PRO A 141 13.36 11.80 7.86
C PRO A 141 12.99 11.03 9.14
N GLY A 142 14.02 10.59 9.87
CA GLY A 142 13.83 9.81 11.09
C GLY A 142 12.86 10.53 12.02
N LYS A 143 12.23 9.80 12.93
CA LYS A 143 11.29 10.28 13.95
C LYS A 143 11.81 11.45 14.80
N ASP A 144 13.07 11.83 14.65
CA ASP A 144 13.77 12.88 15.43
C ASP A 144 13.45 14.31 14.99
N ALA A 145 12.66 14.51 13.92
CA ALA A 145 12.38 15.85 13.40
C ALA A 145 11.11 16.52 14.01
N VAL A 146 10.38 15.84 14.89
CA VAL A 146 9.08 16.36 15.44
C VAL A 146 9.23 16.94 16.86
N ASN A 147 10.39 16.88 17.49
CA ASN A 147 10.62 17.48 18.82
C ASN A 147 11.82 18.46 18.79
N LYS A 148 11.60 19.64 18.23
CA LYS A 148 12.34 20.85 18.65
C LYS A 148 11.32 21.92 19.02
N PRO A 149 11.48 22.51 20.21
CA PRO A 149 10.59 23.54 20.74
C PRO A 149 10.60 24.82 19.92
#